data_9757321b79ec604c47b884b7ad9228cf
#
_entry.id   9757321b79ec604c47b884b7ad9228cf
#
_cell.length_a   1.000
_cell.length_b   1.000
_cell.length_c   1.000
_cell.angle_alpha   90.00
_cell.angle_beta   90.00
_cell.angle_gamma   90.00
#
_symmetry.space_group_name_H-M   'P 1'
#
loop_
_entity.id
_entity.type
_entity.pdbx_description
1 polymer ?
#
loop_
_entity_poly.entity_id
_entity_poly.type
_entity_poly.pdbx_seq_one_letter_code
_entity_poly.pdbx_strand_id
1 'polypeptide(L)'
;MPLARLLCVKISDIGDLITATPALSALRQALPQARVDVLTSAHAAPILNGTGLADQVLIFPLRAYERLTDVVKPAALHALVAFIGRLRAQRYDAVLLFHQLSTRFGALKHAVMVLGTGAPIRAGLQNGRGWFLTHSVPDHGFGAFHQADYWLKVAALLSVPDAPERFPLRVGISEADRAWAAERLPESGYVAVHSGSGALNVARRWTAAGYAAAAVHFARLHGTQIVLVGGAGDETEALRALLQVPYHDLVGQTTLGQLAAVLERCAVFIGGDSGVMHLAAAIPRLALYTPFGPTNPFAWSAWRPSSQQAVIVRSGALCSPCAYIGQSVGLRSGCAARTCMRSITPEALIRGESRLEIAQRARRPALEVLGVPIDGLTFAELLDQIGAWVREAVAARLICTANPELVMLAQRDVLFYTILRRAALVTADGVGLLWAARRLGSPLPERVTGSDGLLLIAERAAREGWRLFLLGAAEGVAARAAEKLQERFPTLCIAGTHSGKPSPECEDEIVALINRAQADILFVAYGSPQQEKWLARNLARLEVKVALGVGGAFDFVAGTAQRAPLWIRRIGLEWLHRLIRQPWRLRRMASRLPRFVIAVLLRGSRAPRAFEGIGGRYG
;
A
#
# COMPACT_ATOMS: atom_id res chain seq x y z
N MET A 1 7.31 9.16 40.90
CA MET A 1 5.95 9.29 41.46
C MET A 1 5.14 8.11 40.97
N PRO A 2 4.30 7.48 41.81
CA PRO A 2 3.42 6.44 41.31
C PRO A 2 2.45 7.03 40.26
N LEU A 3 2.28 6.35 39.13
CA LEU A 3 1.35 6.75 38.08
C LEU A 3 -0.08 6.44 38.54
N ALA A 4 -0.83 7.46 38.90
CA ALA A 4 -2.20 7.32 39.42
C ALA A 4 -3.28 7.56 38.36
N ARG A 5 -3.01 8.43 37.37
CA ARG A 5 -3.98 8.82 36.33
C ARG A 5 -3.34 8.86 34.94
N LEU A 6 -3.84 8.02 34.04
CA LEU A 6 -3.34 7.88 32.67
C LEU A 6 -4.44 8.28 31.67
N LEU A 7 -4.04 8.96 30.60
CA LEU A 7 -4.88 9.19 29.44
C LEU A 7 -4.28 8.47 28.23
N CYS A 8 -4.99 7.51 27.68
CA CYS A 8 -4.65 6.85 26.41
C CYS A 8 -5.43 7.51 25.27
N VAL A 9 -4.75 8.02 24.28
CA VAL A 9 -5.34 8.75 23.15
C VAL A 9 -5.28 7.91 21.89
N LYS A 10 -6.45 7.45 21.41
CA LYS A 10 -6.62 6.74 20.12
C LYS A 10 -7.88 7.24 19.42
N ILE A 11 -7.79 8.41 18.78
CA ILE A 11 -8.91 9.06 18.07
C ILE A 11 -8.90 8.59 16.62
N SER A 12 -9.60 7.48 16.33
CA SER A 12 -9.55 6.82 15.01
C SER A 12 -10.76 5.89 14.82
N ASP A 13 -10.70 5.05 13.77
CA ASP A 13 -11.74 4.08 13.44
C ASP A 13 -11.73 2.86 14.37
N ILE A 14 -12.77 2.03 14.26
CA ILE A 14 -13.00 0.83 15.10
C ILE A 14 -11.79 -0.09 15.15
N GLY A 15 -11.27 -0.49 13.98
CA GLY A 15 -10.12 -1.39 13.88
C GLY A 15 -8.86 -0.85 14.55
N ASP A 16 -8.63 0.44 14.42
CA ASP A 16 -7.51 1.13 15.07
C ASP A 16 -7.58 1.09 16.61
N LEU A 17 -8.79 1.25 17.18
CA LEU A 17 -8.97 1.16 18.64
C LEU A 17 -8.79 -0.27 19.11
N ILE A 18 -9.29 -1.25 18.36
CA ILE A 18 -9.10 -2.68 18.68
C ILE A 18 -7.61 -3.01 18.75
N THR A 19 -6.79 -2.49 17.82
CA THR A 19 -5.33 -2.73 17.84
C THR A 19 -4.63 -2.10 19.06
N ALA A 20 -5.27 -1.17 19.77
CA ALA A 20 -4.73 -0.58 21.00
C ALA A 20 -5.11 -1.36 22.28
N THR A 21 -6.07 -2.29 22.20
CA THR A 21 -6.54 -3.04 23.38
C THR A 21 -5.46 -3.92 24.04
N PRO A 22 -4.47 -4.50 23.33
CA PRO A 22 -3.34 -5.17 23.97
C PRO A 22 -2.54 -4.24 24.88
N ALA A 23 -2.25 -3.02 24.43
CA ALA A 23 -1.53 -2.03 25.22
C ALA A 23 -2.34 -1.58 26.45
N LEU A 24 -3.67 -1.40 26.30
CA LEU A 24 -4.56 -1.11 27.42
C LEU A 24 -4.59 -2.25 28.43
N SER A 25 -4.63 -3.51 27.95
CA SER A 25 -4.55 -4.70 28.82
C SER A 25 -3.23 -4.78 29.61
N ALA A 26 -2.12 -4.49 28.93
CA ALA A 26 -0.79 -4.45 29.53
C ALA A 26 -0.68 -3.35 30.62
N LEU A 27 -1.22 -2.15 30.34
CA LEU A 27 -1.29 -1.06 31.32
C LEU A 27 -2.11 -1.45 32.56
N ARG A 28 -3.28 -2.08 32.37
CA ARG A 28 -4.13 -2.55 33.47
C ARG A 28 -3.45 -3.58 34.34
N GLN A 29 -2.74 -4.54 33.72
CA GLN A 29 -2.02 -5.57 34.45
C GLN A 29 -0.83 -4.98 35.24
N ALA A 30 -0.08 -4.09 34.65
CA ALA A 30 1.11 -3.51 35.28
C ALA A 30 0.79 -2.41 36.31
N LEU A 31 -0.32 -1.69 36.13
CA LEU A 31 -0.72 -0.56 36.95
C LEU A 31 -2.18 -0.72 37.45
N PRO A 32 -2.48 -1.75 38.27
CA PRO A 32 -3.84 -2.10 38.63
C PRO A 32 -4.57 -1.02 39.45
N GLN A 33 -3.85 -0.16 40.16
CA GLN A 33 -4.40 0.94 40.94
C GLN A 33 -4.51 2.25 40.16
N ALA A 34 -3.94 2.33 38.95
CA ALA A 34 -4.00 3.54 38.14
C ALA A 34 -5.39 3.66 37.47
N ARG A 35 -5.94 4.87 37.50
CA ARG A 35 -7.09 5.22 36.65
C ARG A 35 -6.62 5.38 35.21
N VAL A 36 -7.21 4.63 34.27
CA VAL A 36 -6.93 4.69 32.84
C VAL A 36 -8.15 5.22 32.10
N ASP A 37 -8.07 6.45 31.63
CA ASP A 37 -9.08 7.04 30.76
C ASP A 37 -8.66 6.87 29.30
N VAL A 38 -9.63 6.63 28.40
CA VAL A 38 -9.37 6.45 26.96
C VAL A 38 -10.11 7.53 26.18
N LEU A 39 -9.38 8.34 25.43
CA LEU A 39 -9.93 9.32 24.50
C LEU A 39 -10.00 8.74 23.09
N THR A 40 -11.22 8.61 22.56
CA THR A 40 -11.46 7.97 21.26
C THR A 40 -12.62 8.66 20.51
N SER A 41 -13.00 8.12 19.33
CA SER A 41 -14.15 8.56 18.55
C SER A 41 -15.46 7.91 19.04
N ALA A 42 -16.60 8.57 18.81
CA ALA A 42 -17.90 8.08 19.25
C ALA A 42 -18.27 6.70 18.66
N HIS A 43 -17.90 6.45 17.41
CA HIS A 43 -18.22 5.18 16.74
C HIS A 43 -17.31 4.02 17.16
N ALA A 44 -16.11 4.28 17.68
CA ALA A 44 -15.21 3.25 18.18
C ALA A 44 -15.39 2.95 19.68
N ALA A 45 -15.87 3.93 20.46
CA ALA A 45 -16.02 3.82 21.91
C ALA A 45 -16.73 2.56 22.41
N PRO A 46 -17.82 2.06 21.74
CA PRO A 46 -18.53 0.86 22.19
C PRO A 46 -17.66 -0.41 22.27
N ILE A 47 -16.53 -0.48 21.58
CA ILE A 47 -15.58 -1.59 21.64
C ILE A 47 -15.07 -1.84 23.07
N LEU A 48 -14.96 -0.79 23.87
CA LEU A 48 -14.43 -0.88 25.23
C LEU A 48 -15.51 -1.22 26.29
N ASN A 49 -16.79 -1.22 25.92
CA ASN A 49 -17.86 -1.48 26.87
C ASN A 49 -17.72 -2.87 27.51
N GLY A 50 -17.72 -2.94 28.84
CA GLY A 50 -17.61 -4.21 29.56
C GLY A 50 -16.25 -4.90 29.52
N THR A 51 -15.24 -4.30 28.87
CA THR A 51 -13.88 -4.91 28.82
C THR A 51 -13.06 -4.73 30.09
N GLY A 52 -13.39 -3.74 30.91
CA GLY A 52 -12.58 -3.32 32.07
C GLY A 52 -11.25 -2.65 31.71
N LEU A 53 -11.04 -2.30 30.43
CA LEU A 53 -9.78 -1.69 29.95
C LEU A 53 -9.69 -0.18 30.22
N ALA A 54 -10.81 0.49 30.33
CA ALA A 54 -10.91 1.92 30.62
C ALA A 54 -11.82 2.18 31.84
N ASP A 55 -11.44 3.11 32.72
CA ASP A 55 -12.32 3.60 33.77
C ASP A 55 -13.31 4.61 33.25
N GLN A 56 -12.86 5.44 32.29
CA GLN A 56 -13.70 6.37 31.57
C GLN A 56 -13.35 6.41 30.09
N VAL A 57 -14.37 6.37 29.24
CA VAL A 57 -14.22 6.58 27.79
C VAL A 57 -14.66 8.00 27.47
N LEU A 58 -13.72 8.81 26.99
CA LEU A 58 -13.92 10.19 26.59
C LEU A 58 -14.09 10.26 25.06
N ILE A 59 -15.11 10.99 24.62
CA ILE A 59 -15.42 11.11 23.21
C ILE A 59 -14.85 12.42 22.65
N PHE A 60 -14.03 12.31 21.59
CA PHE A 60 -13.58 13.45 20.82
C PHE A 60 -14.45 13.64 19.57
N PRO A 61 -14.99 14.83 19.32
CA PRO A 61 -15.85 15.09 18.16
C PRO A 61 -15.00 15.25 16.88
N LEU A 62 -14.43 14.15 16.40
CA LEU A 62 -13.45 14.11 15.30
C LEU A 62 -13.92 14.87 14.05
N ARG A 63 -15.18 14.68 13.65
CA ARG A 63 -15.76 15.29 12.43
C ARG A 63 -15.76 16.82 12.46
N ALA A 64 -15.85 17.42 13.64
CA ALA A 64 -15.82 18.88 13.80
C ALA A 64 -14.42 19.49 13.56
N TYR A 65 -13.36 18.67 13.46
CA TYR A 65 -11.97 19.11 13.37
C TYR A 65 -11.17 18.43 12.24
N GLU A 66 -11.86 17.90 11.24
CA GLU A 66 -11.20 17.23 10.11
C GLU A 66 -10.47 18.20 9.18
N ARG A 67 -11.06 19.37 8.94
CA ARG A 67 -10.51 20.39 8.05
C ARG A 67 -10.00 21.60 8.83
N LEU A 68 -8.96 22.24 8.33
CA LEU A 68 -8.44 23.48 8.95
C LEU A 68 -9.50 24.60 9.02
N THR A 69 -10.35 24.69 8.00
CA THR A 69 -11.46 25.63 7.93
C THR A 69 -12.50 25.42 9.03
N ASP A 70 -12.62 24.22 9.56
CA ASP A 70 -13.57 23.92 10.64
C ASP A 70 -13.00 24.31 12.01
N VAL A 71 -11.69 24.14 12.18
CA VAL A 71 -10.98 24.48 13.43
C VAL A 71 -10.99 25.98 13.72
N VAL A 72 -10.96 26.84 12.69
CA VAL A 72 -10.93 28.31 12.87
C VAL A 72 -12.28 28.93 13.13
N LYS A 73 -13.38 28.17 13.08
CA LYS A 73 -14.72 28.69 13.46
C LYS A 73 -14.75 29.02 14.96
N PRO A 74 -15.22 30.21 15.38
CA PRO A 74 -15.20 30.62 16.80
C PRO A 74 -15.85 29.61 17.75
N ALA A 75 -16.99 29.03 17.36
CA ALA A 75 -17.69 28.03 18.16
C ALA A 75 -16.88 26.74 18.33
N ALA A 76 -16.20 26.27 17.27
CA ALA A 76 -15.35 25.08 17.31
C ALA A 76 -14.12 25.32 18.20
N LEU A 77 -13.52 26.51 18.08
CA LEU A 77 -12.37 26.89 18.91
C LEU A 77 -12.76 26.96 20.39
N HIS A 78 -13.90 27.61 20.72
CA HIS A 78 -14.42 27.66 22.08
C HIS A 78 -14.69 26.26 22.65
N ALA A 79 -15.32 25.38 21.86
CA ALA A 79 -15.57 23.98 22.25
C ALA A 79 -14.28 23.20 22.48
N LEU A 80 -13.24 23.42 21.64
CA LEU A 80 -11.94 22.81 21.80
C LEU A 80 -11.24 23.28 23.08
N VAL A 81 -11.22 24.57 23.35
CA VAL A 81 -10.66 25.15 24.57
C VAL A 81 -11.34 24.60 25.81
N ALA A 82 -12.68 24.57 25.83
CA ALA A 82 -13.46 23.98 26.92
C ALA A 82 -13.17 22.49 27.11
N PHE A 83 -13.03 21.74 26.00
CA PHE A 83 -12.65 20.32 26.03
C PHE A 83 -11.25 20.10 26.62
N ILE A 84 -10.26 20.86 26.17
CA ILE A 84 -8.90 20.82 26.70
C ILE A 84 -8.89 21.22 28.19
N GLY A 85 -9.65 22.22 28.58
CA GLY A 85 -9.81 22.61 29.99
C GLY A 85 -10.32 21.48 30.88
N ARG A 86 -11.31 20.70 30.39
CA ARG A 86 -11.79 19.49 31.09
C ARG A 86 -10.71 18.39 31.19
N LEU A 87 -9.93 18.17 30.15
CA LEU A 87 -8.80 17.21 30.19
C LEU A 87 -7.75 17.66 31.22
N ARG A 88 -7.39 18.94 31.22
CA ARG A 88 -6.40 19.51 32.15
C ARG A 88 -6.84 19.40 33.62
N ALA A 89 -8.14 19.58 33.88
CA ALA A 89 -8.72 19.46 35.23
C ALA A 89 -8.57 18.04 35.80
N GLN A 90 -8.40 17.01 34.98
CA GLN A 90 -8.20 15.63 35.44
C GLN A 90 -6.79 15.39 36.03
N ARG A 91 -5.83 16.28 35.77
CA ARG A 91 -4.43 16.20 36.28
C ARG A 91 -3.77 14.85 35.98
N TYR A 92 -3.73 14.45 34.71
CA TYR A 92 -3.08 13.22 34.28
C TYR A 92 -1.57 13.24 34.54
N ASP A 93 -1.04 12.15 35.09
CA ASP A 93 0.40 11.95 35.28
C ASP A 93 1.10 11.61 33.96
N ALA A 94 0.40 10.87 33.09
CA ALA A 94 0.91 10.51 31.77
C ALA A 94 -0.18 10.50 30.68
N VAL A 95 0.22 10.89 29.48
CA VAL A 95 -0.57 10.74 28.24
C VAL A 95 0.19 9.81 27.29
N LEU A 96 -0.50 8.75 26.84
CA LEU A 96 0.01 7.84 25.82
C LEU A 96 -0.71 8.11 24.50
N LEU A 97 0.02 8.55 23.49
CA LEU A 97 -0.52 8.84 22.16
C LEU A 97 -0.32 7.64 21.23
N PHE A 98 -1.37 6.88 20.97
CA PHE A 98 -1.38 5.71 20.09
C PHE A 98 -1.65 6.11 18.64
N HIS A 99 -0.84 7.03 18.10
CA HIS A 99 -0.95 7.53 16.75
C HIS A 99 0.39 7.65 16.04
N GLN A 100 0.41 7.32 14.75
CA GLN A 100 1.50 7.70 13.86
C GLN A 100 1.30 9.13 13.36
N LEU A 101 2.32 9.97 13.50
CA LEU A 101 2.27 11.38 13.11
C LEU A 101 2.57 11.55 11.62
N SER A 102 1.70 11.04 10.75
CA SER A 102 1.92 10.96 9.30
C SER A 102 1.93 12.32 8.60
N THR A 103 1.23 13.33 9.12
CA THR A 103 1.14 14.68 8.54
C THR A 103 1.53 15.77 9.55
N ARG A 104 2.04 16.90 9.07
CA ARG A 104 2.36 18.07 9.94
C ARG A 104 1.12 18.60 10.66
N PHE A 105 -0.01 18.69 9.93
CA PHE A 105 -1.27 19.16 10.50
C PHE A 105 -1.83 18.18 11.55
N GLY A 106 -1.76 16.87 11.27
CA GLY A 106 -2.10 15.82 12.23
C GLY A 106 -1.25 15.92 13.50
N ALA A 107 0.07 16.09 13.35
CA ALA A 107 0.98 16.27 14.48
C ALA A 107 0.65 17.51 15.32
N LEU A 108 0.32 18.65 14.67
CA LEU A 108 -0.10 19.87 15.37
C LEU A 108 -1.38 19.66 16.16
N LYS A 109 -2.40 19.02 15.58
CA LYS A 109 -3.66 18.70 16.30
C LYS A 109 -3.40 17.87 17.55
N HIS A 110 -2.57 16.82 17.43
CA HIS A 110 -2.23 15.99 18.58
C HIS A 110 -1.37 16.74 19.61
N ALA A 111 -0.44 17.61 19.15
CA ALA A 111 0.36 18.44 20.03
C ALA A 111 -0.49 19.36 20.91
N VAL A 112 -1.44 20.08 20.30
CA VAL A 112 -2.38 20.98 21.04
C VAL A 112 -3.15 20.20 22.11
N MET A 113 -3.66 19.03 21.77
CA MET A 113 -4.40 18.20 22.70
C MET A 113 -3.52 17.64 23.83
N VAL A 114 -2.38 17.05 23.49
CA VAL A 114 -1.48 16.41 24.45
C VAL A 114 -0.84 17.44 25.38
N LEU A 115 -0.33 18.56 24.87
CA LEU A 115 0.22 19.65 25.67
C LEU A 115 -0.87 20.30 26.53
N GLY A 116 -2.07 20.42 26.00
CA GLY A 116 -3.22 21.01 26.70
C GLY A 116 -3.61 20.27 27.98
N THR A 117 -3.37 18.96 28.07
CA THR A 117 -3.60 18.20 29.31
C THR A 117 -2.71 18.65 30.48
N GLY A 118 -1.55 19.22 30.20
CA GLY A 118 -0.54 19.57 31.20
C GLY A 118 0.22 18.38 31.79
N ALA A 119 0.03 17.17 31.26
CA ALA A 119 0.69 15.97 31.77
C ALA A 119 2.23 16.05 31.63
N PRO A 120 2.99 15.71 32.69
CA PRO A 120 4.46 15.74 32.66
C PRO A 120 5.04 14.65 31.75
N ILE A 121 4.43 13.48 31.69
CA ILE A 121 4.83 12.37 30.82
C ILE A 121 3.95 12.36 29.58
N ARG A 122 4.55 12.48 28.40
CA ARG A 122 3.88 12.46 27.10
C ARG A 122 4.60 11.45 26.21
N ALA A 123 4.02 10.23 26.12
CA ALA A 123 4.60 9.10 25.44
C ALA A 123 3.97 8.88 24.06
N GLY A 124 4.75 8.49 23.06
CA GLY A 124 4.24 8.23 21.71
C GLY A 124 5.31 7.85 20.70
N LEU A 125 4.92 7.79 19.42
CA LEU A 125 5.83 7.48 18.32
C LEU A 125 6.54 8.73 17.79
N GLN A 126 7.85 8.61 17.53
CA GLN A 126 8.68 9.71 17.04
C GLN A 126 9.22 9.46 15.63
N ASN A 127 8.88 10.35 14.70
CA ASN A 127 9.35 10.36 13.32
C ASN A 127 9.82 11.76 12.86
N GLY A 128 10.28 12.57 13.79
CA GLY A 128 10.65 13.98 13.58
C GLY A 128 9.48 14.96 13.69
N ARG A 129 8.26 14.49 13.98
CA ARG A 129 7.07 15.34 14.22
C ARG A 129 6.56 15.31 15.66
N GLY A 130 7.09 14.43 16.51
CA GLY A 130 6.71 14.26 17.92
C GLY A 130 7.48 15.18 18.87
N TRP A 131 7.79 16.42 18.47
CA TRP A 131 8.56 17.41 19.25
C TRP A 131 7.95 17.73 20.63
N PHE A 132 6.66 17.46 20.81
CA PHE A 132 5.92 17.69 22.05
C PHE A 132 5.95 16.48 23.01
N LEU A 133 6.48 15.34 22.58
CA LEU A 133 6.61 14.13 23.40
C LEU A 133 7.83 14.24 24.31
N THR A 134 7.72 13.70 25.54
CA THR A 134 8.83 13.57 26.50
C THR A 134 9.47 12.20 26.47
N HIS A 135 8.69 11.16 26.12
CA HIS A 135 9.11 9.78 25.99
C HIS A 135 8.67 9.27 24.62
N SER A 136 9.54 8.61 23.90
CA SER A 136 9.18 8.20 22.54
C SER A 136 9.83 6.90 22.10
N VAL A 137 9.12 6.16 21.25
CA VAL A 137 9.60 5.02 20.49
C VAL A 137 9.84 5.50 19.04
N PRO A 138 10.93 5.09 18.38
CA PRO A 138 11.13 5.37 16.97
C PRO A 138 9.97 4.83 16.11
N ASP A 139 9.38 5.68 15.28
CA ASP A 139 8.41 5.28 14.27
C ASP A 139 9.16 4.91 12.98
N HIS A 140 9.23 3.63 12.67
CA HIS A 140 9.86 3.10 11.46
C HIS A 140 8.89 3.05 10.26
N GLY A 141 7.69 3.60 10.42
CA GLY A 141 6.66 3.64 9.37
C GLY A 141 5.75 2.41 9.34
N PHE A 142 4.78 2.48 8.42
CA PHE A 142 3.82 1.41 8.23
C PHE A 142 4.48 0.17 7.63
N GLY A 143 4.36 -0.96 8.30
CA GLY A 143 4.89 -2.25 7.88
C GLY A 143 6.24 -2.64 8.48
N ALA A 144 6.86 -1.80 9.30
CA ALA A 144 8.01 -2.20 10.10
C ALA A 144 7.58 -3.05 11.31
N PHE A 145 6.45 -2.68 11.91
CA PHE A 145 5.77 -3.43 12.98
C PHE A 145 4.26 -3.40 12.72
N HIS A 146 3.55 -4.36 13.31
CA HIS A 146 2.10 -4.30 13.38
C HIS A 146 1.65 -3.12 14.26
N GLN A 147 0.46 -2.57 14.02
CA GLN A 147 -0.02 -1.43 14.81
C GLN A 147 -0.12 -1.76 16.31
N ALA A 148 -0.61 -2.96 16.65
CA ALA A 148 -0.69 -3.39 18.05
C ALA A 148 0.69 -3.47 18.73
N ASP A 149 1.73 -3.90 18.01
CA ASP A 149 3.10 -3.95 18.54
C ASP A 149 3.64 -2.54 18.81
N TYR A 150 3.34 -1.58 17.93
CA TYR A 150 3.70 -0.18 18.18
C TYR A 150 3.07 0.35 19.47
N TRP A 151 1.80 0.03 19.73
CA TRP A 151 1.10 0.53 20.92
C TRP A 151 1.61 -0.14 22.19
N LEU A 152 1.96 -1.43 22.15
CA LEU A 152 2.65 -2.12 23.25
C LEU A 152 4.00 -1.48 23.55
N LYS A 153 4.80 -1.17 22.52
CA LYS A 153 6.09 -0.46 22.69
C LYS A 153 5.92 0.95 23.29
N VAL A 154 4.85 1.67 22.94
CA VAL A 154 4.53 2.95 23.58
C VAL A 154 4.13 2.77 25.04
N ALA A 155 3.35 1.74 25.38
CA ALA A 155 3.00 1.42 26.75
C ALA A 155 4.24 1.02 27.57
N ALA A 156 5.19 0.29 26.96
CA ALA A 156 6.45 -0.13 27.59
C ALA A 156 7.33 1.04 28.06
N LEU A 157 7.14 2.26 27.53
CA LEU A 157 7.79 3.48 28.04
C LEU A 157 7.42 3.81 29.49
N LEU A 158 6.33 3.24 30.00
CA LEU A 158 5.91 3.35 31.40
C LEU A 158 6.26 2.11 32.23
N SER A 159 7.30 1.37 31.83
CA SER A 159 7.74 0.12 32.49
C SER A 159 6.70 -1.01 32.45
N VAL A 160 5.86 -1.02 31.44
CA VAL A 160 4.88 -2.07 31.16
C VAL A 160 5.54 -3.15 30.30
N PRO A 161 5.26 -4.46 30.49
CA PRO A 161 5.84 -5.51 29.66
C PRO A 161 5.50 -5.36 28.17
N ASP A 162 6.51 -5.38 27.28
CA ASP A 162 6.37 -5.49 25.84
C ASP A 162 6.34 -6.98 25.46
N ALA A 163 5.19 -7.62 25.65
CA ALA A 163 4.99 -9.06 25.45
C ALA A 163 3.72 -9.32 24.63
N PRO A 164 3.78 -9.21 23.29
CA PRO A 164 2.63 -9.32 22.39
C PRO A 164 1.81 -10.61 22.59
N GLU A 165 2.46 -11.73 22.87
CA GLU A 165 1.84 -13.04 23.07
C GLU A 165 0.96 -13.12 24.33
N ARG A 166 1.15 -12.22 25.30
CA ARG A 166 0.42 -12.20 26.58
C ARG A 166 -0.87 -11.38 26.52
N PHE A 167 -0.99 -10.48 25.56
CA PHE A 167 -2.08 -9.49 25.49
C PHE A 167 -2.86 -9.59 24.19
N PRO A 168 -3.85 -10.48 24.07
CA PRO A 168 -4.67 -10.58 22.87
C PRO A 168 -5.53 -9.34 22.66
N LEU A 169 -6.06 -9.18 21.43
CA LEU A 169 -7.10 -8.20 21.14
C LEU A 169 -8.32 -8.47 22.02
N ARG A 170 -8.99 -7.43 22.49
CA ARG A 170 -10.18 -7.52 23.33
C ARG A 170 -11.29 -6.61 22.83
N VAL A 171 -12.52 -7.11 22.90
CA VAL A 171 -13.73 -6.39 22.55
C VAL A 171 -14.83 -6.71 23.57
N GLY A 172 -15.69 -5.75 23.84
CA GLY A 172 -16.79 -5.96 24.79
C GLY A 172 -17.97 -6.66 24.15
N ILE A 173 -18.46 -7.70 24.82
CA ILE A 173 -19.66 -8.45 24.43
C ILE A 173 -20.48 -8.66 25.70
N SER A 174 -21.67 -8.07 25.74
CA SER A 174 -22.59 -8.25 26.87
C SER A 174 -23.40 -9.55 26.75
N GLU A 175 -23.96 -10.00 27.86
CA GLU A 175 -24.91 -11.13 27.83
C GLU A 175 -26.15 -10.84 27.00
N ALA A 176 -26.59 -9.58 26.96
CA ALA A 176 -27.69 -9.16 26.09
C ALA A 176 -27.32 -9.26 24.60
N ASP A 177 -26.06 -8.93 24.23
CA ASP A 177 -25.56 -9.10 22.86
C ASP A 177 -25.52 -10.59 22.47
N ARG A 178 -25.07 -11.46 23.37
CA ARG A 178 -25.05 -12.91 23.14
C ARG A 178 -26.45 -13.49 23.01
N ALA A 179 -27.39 -13.09 23.85
CA ALA A 179 -28.80 -13.50 23.77
C ALA A 179 -29.42 -13.06 22.43
N TRP A 180 -29.17 -11.81 22.03
CA TRP A 180 -29.62 -11.28 20.74
C TRP A 180 -29.09 -12.09 19.55
N ALA A 181 -27.79 -12.45 19.59
CA ALA A 181 -27.17 -13.24 18.53
C ALA A 181 -27.67 -14.69 18.51
N ALA A 182 -27.90 -15.29 19.68
CA ALA A 182 -28.42 -16.66 19.81
C ALA A 182 -29.84 -16.81 19.26
N GLU A 183 -30.69 -15.81 19.45
CA GLU A 183 -32.05 -15.77 18.90
C GLU A 183 -32.07 -15.79 17.37
N ARG A 184 -31.12 -15.09 16.72
CA ARG A 184 -31.07 -14.95 15.25
C ARG A 184 -30.26 -16.02 14.57
N LEU A 185 -29.29 -16.56 15.26
CA LEU A 185 -28.40 -17.62 14.80
C LEU A 185 -28.42 -18.74 15.83
N PRO A 186 -29.46 -19.61 15.85
CA PRO A 186 -29.65 -20.61 16.91
C PRO A 186 -28.56 -21.69 16.94
N GLU A 187 -27.95 -21.99 15.79
CA GLU A 187 -26.85 -22.92 15.67
C GLU A 187 -25.51 -22.25 15.95
N SER A 188 -24.40 -22.95 15.74
CA SER A 188 -23.04 -22.45 15.79
C SER A 188 -22.24 -22.96 14.59
N GLY A 189 -21.09 -22.30 14.31
CA GLY A 189 -20.23 -22.72 13.22
C GLY A 189 -20.50 -22.03 11.89
N TYR A 190 -21.29 -20.96 11.86
CA TYR A 190 -21.60 -20.19 10.65
C TYR A 190 -20.35 -19.68 9.92
N VAL A 191 -20.50 -19.37 8.64
CA VAL A 191 -19.52 -18.66 7.83
C VAL A 191 -19.90 -17.19 7.73
N ALA A 192 -19.19 -16.33 8.46
CA ALA A 192 -19.39 -14.87 8.40
C ALA A 192 -18.69 -14.27 7.18
N VAL A 193 -19.38 -13.39 6.44
CA VAL A 193 -18.84 -12.69 5.28
C VAL A 193 -19.02 -11.19 5.44
N HIS A 194 -17.91 -10.45 5.34
CA HIS A 194 -17.90 -8.99 5.31
C HIS A 194 -17.28 -8.49 4.00
N SER A 195 -18.09 -7.98 3.09
CA SER A 195 -17.64 -7.46 1.78
C SER A 195 -17.28 -5.97 1.82
N GLY A 196 -17.57 -5.28 2.91
CA GLY A 196 -17.32 -3.85 3.08
C GLY A 196 -15.86 -3.50 3.42
N SER A 197 -15.54 -2.21 3.35
CA SER A 197 -14.24 -1.67 3.77
C SER A 197 -14.35 -0.27 4.37
N GLY A 198 -15.57 0.17 4.67
CA GLY A 198 -15.87 1.56 4.97
C GLY A 198 -15.78 2.49 3.75
N ALA A 199 -16.31 3.71 3.89
CA ALA A 199 -16.43 4.68 2.79
C ALA A 199 -15.08 5.22 2.26
N LEU A 200 -14.02 5.18 3.08
CA LEU A 200 -12.74 5.83 2.77
C LEU A 200 -11.79 5.01 1.91
N ASN A 201 -12.04 3.72 1.65
CA ASN A 201 -11.11 2.89 0.88
C ASN A 201 -11.80 1.73 0.17
N VAL A 202 -12.63 2.04 -0.81
CA VAL A 202 -13.32 1.06 -1.68
C VAL A 202 -12.33 0.10 -2.36
N ALA A 203 -11.10 0.54 -2.61
CA ALA A 203 -10.08 -0.30 -3.24
C ALA A 203 -9.62 -1.51 -2.41
N ARG A 204 -9.95 -1.56 -1.11
CA ARG A 204 -9.72 -2.74 -0.25
C ARG A 204 -10.75 -3.85 -0.44
N ARG A 205 -11.88 -3.57 -1.10
CA ARG A 205 -12.94 -4.55 -1.32
C ARG A 205 -12.52 -5.58 -2.34
N TRP A 206 -12.68 -6.83 -2.00
CA TRP A 206 -12.52 -7.93 -2.94
C TRP A 206 -13.74 -8.01 -3.89
N THR A 207 -13.73 -8.96 -4.83
CA THR A 207 -14.86 -9.13 -5.76
C THR A 207 -16.03 -9.83 -5.08
N ALA A 208 -17.26 -9.44 -5.42
CA ALA A 208 -18.45 -10.10 -4.91
C ALA A 208 -18.49 -11.60 -5.29
N ALA A 209 -18.05 -11.93 -6.50
CA ALA A 209 -17.92 -13.32 -6.96
C ALA A 209 -16.89 -14.11 -6.13
N GLY A 210 -15.78 -13.47 -5.77
CA GLY A 210 -14.77 -14.08 -4.90
C GLY A 210 -15.33 -14.40 -3.51
N TYR A 211 -16.01 -13.43 -2.90
CA TYR A 211 -16.68 -13.63 -1.60
C TYR A 211 -17.73 -14.73 -1.68
N ALA A 212 -18.61 -14.73 -2.68
CA ALA A 212 -19.66 -15.74 -2.84
C ALA A 212 -19.08 -17.14 -3.00
N ALA A 213 -18.11 -17.32 -3.88
CA ALA A 213 -17.48 -18.62 -4.13
C ALA A 213 -16.78 -19.17 -2.87
N ALA A 214 -16.00 -18.34 -2.16
CA ALA A 214 -15.33 -18.75 -0.93
C ALA A 214 -16.33 -19.06 0.19
N ALA A 215 -17.38 -18.23 0.36
CA ALA A 215 -18.42 -18.45 1.36
C ALA A 215 -19.16 -19.77 1.14
N VAL A 216 -19.59 -20.05 -0.09
CA VAL A 216 -20.26 -21.31 -0.45
C VAL A 216 -19.35 -22.51 -0.24
N HIS A 217 -18.06 -22.39 -0.57
CA HIS A 217 -17.10 -23.47 -0.32
C HIS A 217 -17.02 -23.82 1.17
N PHE A 218 -16.78 -22.82 2.04
CA PHE A 218 -16.65 -23.07 3.49
C PHE A 218 -17.98 -23.49 4.12
N ALA A 219 -19.12 -22.96 3.68
CA ALA A 219 -20.43 -23.38 4.16
C ALA A 219 -20.69 -24.86 3.87
N ARG A 220 -20.34 -25.33 2.67
CA ARG A 220 -20.43 -26.75 2.30
C ARG A 220 -19.44 -27.61 3.08
N LEU A 221 -18.19 -27.14 3.23
CA LEU A 221 -17.15 -27.87 3.96
C LEU A 221 -17.52 -28.12 5.42
N HIS A 222 -18.16 -27.14 6.07
CA HIS A 222 -18.57 -27.23 7.48
C HIS A 222 -20.02 -27.66 7.67
N GLY A 223 -20.79 -27.89 6.61
CA GLY A 223 -22.22 -28.27 6.70
C GLY A 223 -23.07 -27.20 7.38
N THR A 224 -22.79 -25.90 7.14
CA THR A 224 -23.40 -24.78 7.86
C THR A 224 -23.92 -23.71 6.90
N GLN A 225 -24.53 -22.65 7.45
CA GLN A 225 -25.06 -21.52 6.68
C GLN A 225 -24.12 -20.32 6.71
N ILE A 226 -24.35 -19.40 5.78
CA ILE A 226 -23.63 -18.15 5.64
C ILE A 226 -24.36 -17.06 6.45
N VAL A 227 -23.61 -16.15 7.09
CA VAL A 227 -24.14 -14.92 7.65
C VAL A 227 -23.40 -13.71 7.04
N LEU A 228 -24.16 -12.82 6.42
CA LEU A 228 -23.63 -11.53 5.92
C LEU A 228 -23.60 -10.53 7.07
N VAL A 229 -22.46 -9.87 7.26
CA VAL A 229 -22.25 -8.89 8.32
C VAL A 229 -21.63 -7.61 7.75
N GLY A 230 -21.89 -6.48 8.41
CA GLY A 230 -21.34 -5.18 8.01
C GLY A 230 -22.23 -4.01 8.42
N GLY A 231 -21.82 -2.80 8.04
CA GLY A 231 -22.59 -1.58 8.27
C GLY A 231 -23.64 -1.35 7.16
N ALA A 232 -24.66 -0.51 7.45
CA ALA A 232 -25.69 -0.16 6.49
C ALA A 232 -25.17 0.52 5.20
N GLY A 233 -23.95 1.09 5.24
CA GLY A 233 -23.31 1.71 4.07
C GLY A 233 -22.41 0.77 3.26
N ASP A 234 -22.35 -0.51 3.59
CA ASP A 234 -21.56 -1.49 2.85
C ASP A 234 -22.32 -1.96 1.60
N GLU A 235 -21.63 -1.94 0.44
CA GLU A 235 -22.20 -2.38 -0.84
C GLU A 235 -22.22 -3.91 -0.90
N THR A 236 -23.37 -4.51 -0.60
CA THR A 236 -23.54 -5.98 -0.52
C THR A 236 -24.51 -6.54 -1.56
N GLU A 237 -25.17 -5.70 -2.37
CA GLU A 237 -26.18 -6.10 -3.36
C GLU A 237 -25.64 -7.12 -4.36
N ALA A 238 -24.45 -6.87 -4.91
CA ALA A 238 -23.81 -7.79 -5.85
C ALA A 238 -23.47 -9.15 -5.22
N LEU A 239 -23.12 -9.18 -3.93
CA LEU A 239 -22.87 -10.41 -3.20
C LEU A 239 -24.17 -11.17 -2.94
N ARG A 240 -25.24 -10.48 -2.51
CA ARG A 240 -26.58 -11.07 -2.32
C ARG A 240 -27.09 -11.74 -3.59
N ALA A 241 -26.95 -11.07 -4.74
CA ALA A 241 -27.40 -11.59 -6.03
C ALA A 241 -26.64 -12.85 -6.48
N LEU A 242 -25.42 -13.07 -6.00
CA LEU A 242 -24.60 -14.23 -6.36
C LEU A 242 -24.75 -15.41 -5.39
N LEU A 243 -25.30 -15.21 -4.20
CA LEU A 243 -25.53 -16.26 -3.22
C LEU A 243 -26.83 -17.00 -3.56
N GLN A 244 -26.70 -18.21 -4.11
CA GLN A 244 -27.83 -19.11 -4.44
C GLN A 244 -28.03 -20.20 -3.38
N VAL A 245 -27.56 -19.97 -2.16
CA VAL A 245 -27.73 -20.84 -1.00
C VAL A 245 -28.37 -20.03 0.14
N PRO A 246 -29.07 -20.69 1.10
CA PRO A 246 -29.64 -19.97 2.24
C PRO A 246 -28.57 -19.23 3.04
N TYR A 247 -28.89 -18.01 3.46
CA TYR A 247 -28.01 -17.19 4.30
C TYR A 247 -28.83 -16.27 5.23
N HIS A 248 -28.19 -15.85 6.32
CA HIS A 248 -28.71 -14.82 7.21
C HIS A 248 -28.13 -13.46 6.80
N ASP A 249 -28.95 -12.45 6.66
CA ASP A 249 -28.51 -11.09 6.36
C ASP A 249 -28.64 -10.19 7.59
N LEU A 250 -27.51 -9.87 8.20
CA LEU A 250 -27.42 -8.98 9.37
C LEU A 250 -26.71 -7.67 9.05
N VAL A 251 -26.53 -7.34 7.75
CA VAL A 251 -25.90 -6.08 7.33
C VAL A 251 -26.73 -4.88 7.75
N GLY A 252 -26.10 -3.96 8.48
CA GLY A 252 -26.76 -2.76 9.03
C GLY A 252 -27.72 -3.00 10.20
N GLN A 253 -27.80 -4.22 10.72
CA GLN A 253 -28.74 -4.61 11.77
C GLN A 253 -28.11 -4.82 13.14
N THR A 254 -26.77 -4.66 13.25
CA THR A 254 -26.03 -4.96 14.48
C THR A 254 -25.36 -3.73 15.08
N THR A 255 -25.35 -3.65 16.39
CA THR A 255 -24.36 -2.86 17.13
C THR A 255 -23.01 -3.56 17.09
N LEU A 256 -21.92 -2.93 17.53
CA LEU A 256 -20.60 -3.55 17.57
C LEU A 256 -20.54 -4.74 18.55
N GLY A 257 -21.22 -4.66 19.69
CA GLY A 257 -21.33 -5.76 20.65
C GLY A 257 -22.11 -6.95 20.08
N GLN A 258 -23.24 -6.68 19.43
CA GLN A 258 -24.04 -7.71 18.74
C GLN A 258 -23.27 -8.36 17.60
N LEU A 259 -22.53 -7.56 16.81
CA LEU A 259 -21.66 -8.10 15.75
C LEU A 259 -20.58 -9.01 16.31
N ALA A 260 -19.94 -8.62 17.41
CA ALA A 260 -18.96 -9.47 18.08
C ALA A 260 -19.58 -10.79 18.60
N ALA A 261 -20.80 -10.73 19.17
CA ALA A 261 -21.55 -11.90 19.60
C ALA A 261 -21.96 -12.82 18.42
N VAL A 262 -22.34 -12.25 17.27
CA VAL A 262 -22.57 -13.00 16.02
C VAL A 262 -21.30 -13.74 15.60
N LEU A 263 -20.14 -13.07 15.63
CA LEU A 263 -18.85 -13.65 15.27
C LEU A 263 -18.41 -14.76 16.24
N GLU A 264 -18.79 -14.72 17.53
CA GLU A 264 -18.59 -15.84 18.48
C GLU A 264 -19.33 -17.13 18.04
N ARG A 265 -20.39 -17.01 17.25
CA ARG A 265 -21.16 -18.14 16.72
C ARG A 265 -20.66 -18.66 15.38
N CYS A 266 -19.62 -18.06 14.81
CA CYS A 266 -19.05 -18.41 13.52
C CYS A 266 -17.77 -19.26 13.67
N ALA A 267 -17.56 -20.19 12.73
CA ALA A 267 -16.32 -20.96 12.60
C ALA A 267 -15.32 -20.27 11.66
N VAL A 268 -15.83 -19.60 10.63
CA VAL A 268 -15.03 -18.96 9.58
C VAL A 268 -15.49 -17.52 9.39
N PHE A 269 -14.53 -16.62 9.19
CA PHE A 269 -14.73 -15.24 8.75
C PHE A 269 -14.00 -15.00 7.44
N ILE A 270 -14.70 -14.43 6.46
CA ILE A 270 -14.14 -14.01 5.18
C ILE A 270 -14.34 -12.51 5.03
N GLY A 271 -13.26 -11.74 4.99
CA GLY A 271 -13.34 -10.29 4.86
C GLY A 271 -11.98 -9.64 4.62
N GLY A 272 -11.98 -8.49 3.94
CA GLY A 272 -10.76 -7.71 3.68
C GLY A 272 -10.32 -6.86 4.89
N ASP A 273 -9.26 -6.07 4.69
CA ASP A 273 -8.77 -5.10 5.68
C ASP A 273 -9.84 -4.08 6.05
N SER A 274 -10.41 -4.22 7.23
CA SER A 274 -11.54 -3.43 7.74
C SER A 274 -11.62 -3.47 9.26
N GLY A 275 -12.43 -2.58 9.85
CA GLY A 275 -12.72 -2.62 11.29
C GLY A 275 -13.37 -3.94 11.74
N VAL A 276 -14.22 -4.53 10.88
CA VAL A 276 -14.89 -5.81 11.14
C VAL A 276 -13.88 -6.97 11.15
N MET A 277 -12.86 -6.94 10.29
CA MET A 277 -11.79 -7.94 10.31
C MET A 277 -11.01 -7.88 11.63
N HIS A 278 -10.70 -6.70 12.15
CA HIS A 278 -10.05 -6.56 13.47
C HIS A 278 -10.96 -7.01 14.61
N LEU A 279 -12.27 -6.77 14.50
CA LEU A 279 -13.26 -7.30 15.44
C LEU A 279 -13.26 -8.83 15.42
N ALA A 280 -13.32 -9.43 14.23
CA ALA A 280 -13.22 -10.88 14.04
C ALA A 280 -11.90 -11.46 14.58
N ALA A 281 -10.79 -10.70 14.43
CA ALA A 281 -9.50 -11.10 14.98
C ALA A 281 -9.47 -11.15 16.52
N ALA A 282 -10.34 -10.41 17.19
CA ALA A 282 -10.47 -10.44 18.65
C ALA A 282 -11.30 -11.65 19.15
N ILE A 283 -12.01 -12.37 18.27
CA ILE A 283 -12.83 -13.52 18.64
C ILE A 283 -11.97 -14.79 18.64
N PRO A 284 -11.81 -15.48 19.77
CA PRO A 284 -11.05 -16.73 19.85
C PRO A 284 -11.65 -17.82 18.93
N ARG A 285 -10.79 -18.69 18.38
CA ARG A 285 -11.18 -19.87 17.57
C ARG A 285 -11.84 -19.57 16.22
N LEU A 286 -12.14 -18.33 15.87
CA LEU A 286 -12.68 -17.96 14.58
C LEU A 286 -11.56 -17.99 13.52
N ALA A 287 -11.64 -18.85 12.51
CA ALA A 287 -10.66 -18.89 11.41
C ALA A 287 -10.90 -17.69 10.47
N LEU A 288 -9.83 -16.95 10.12
CA LEU A 288 -9.92 -15.77 9.26
C LEU A 288 -9.27 -16.03 7.91
N TYR A 289 -9.99 -15.66 6.84
CA TYR A 289 -9.53 -15.68 5.46
C TYR A 289 -9.61 -14.26 4.88
N THR A 290 -8.47 -13.63 4.70
CA THR A 290 -8.40 -12.19 4.46
C THR A 290 -7.63 -11.85 3.18
N PRO A 291 -8.33 -11.40 2.10
CA PRO A 291 -7.67 -10.86 0.92
C PRO A 291 -7.11 -9.46 1.22
N PHE A 292 -5.84 -9.24 0.88
CA PHE A 292 -5.14 -7.97 1.05
C PHE A 292 -4.60 -7.42 -0.27
N GLY A 293 -4.80 -6.14 -0.52
CA GLY A 293 -4.32 -5.45 -1.71
C GLY A 293 -3.65 -4.12 -1.40
N PRO A 294 -4.38 -3.00 -1.36
CA PRO A 294 -3.77 -1.67 -1.29
C PRO A 294 -3.07 -1.36 0.03
N THR A 295 -3.39 -2.06 1.11
CA THR A 295 -2.80 -1.86 2.44
C THR A 295 -1.76 -2.93 2.77
N ASN A 296 -0.85 -2.59 3.69
CA ASN A 296 0.22 -3.48 4.09
C ASN A 296 -0.24 -4.45 5.19
N PRO A 297 -0.26 -5.77 4.93
CA PRO A 297 -0.68 -6.74 5.94
C PRO A 297 0.24 -6.78 7.17
N PHE A 298 1.53 -6.47 7.05
CA PHE A 298 2.42 -6.38 8.22
C PHE A 298 1.99 -5.30 9.23
N ALA A 299 1.31 -4.25 8.75
CA ALA A 299 0.78 -3.21 9.62
C ALA A 299 -0.64 -3.51 10.11
N TRP A 300 -1.46 -4.17 9.27
CA TRP A 300 -2.91 -4.13 9.39
C TRP A 300 -3.61 -5.50 9.34
N SER A 301 -2.88 -6.61 9.24
CA SER A 301 -3.54 -7.93 9.24
C SER A 301 -4.20 -8.25 10.59
N ALA A 302 -4.89 -9.38 10.66
CA ALA A 302 -5.39 -9.92 11.90
C ALA A 302 -4.22 -10.18 12.86
N TRP A 303 -4.09 -9.36 13.89
CA TRP A 303 -3.08 -9.52 14.93
C TRP A 303 -3.55 -10.57 15.93
N ARG A 304 -2.83 -11.69 16.01
CA ARG A 304 -3.20 -12.85 16.83
C ARG A 304 -1.97 -13.53 17.41
N PRO A 305 -2.08 -14.16 18.59
CA PRO A 305 -1.10 -15.14 19.04
C PRO A 305 -0.95 -16.26 18.00
N SER A 306 0.23 -16.85 17.89
CA SER A 306 0.62 -17.82 16.85
C SER A 306 -0.26 -19.09 16.75
N SER A 307 -1.09 -19.36 17.74
CA SER A 307 -1.98 -20.54 17.80
C SER A 307 -3.31 -20.39 17.06
N GLN A 308 -3.65 -19.21 16.52
CA GLN A 308 -4.94 -18.97 15.87
C GLN A 308 -4.79 -18.85 14.36
N GLN A 309 -5.69 -19.48 13.60
CA GLN A 309 -5.63 -19.52 12.15
C GLN A 309 -6.05 -18.18 11.53
N ALA A 310 -5.11 -17.49 10.90
CA ALA A 310 -5.35 -16.32 10.07
C ALA A 310 -4.63 -16.50 8.73
N VAL A 311 -5.41 -16.61 7.67
CA VAL A 311 -4.93 -16.75 6.29
C VAL A 311 -4.97 -15.38 5.63
N ILE A 312 -3.82 -14.89 5.16
CA ILE A 312 -3.68 -13.63 4.46
C ILE A 312 -3.27 -13.92 3.03
N VAL A 313 -4.05 -13.46 2.05
CA VAL A 313 -3.79 -13.73 0.64
C VAL A 313 -3.57 -12.43 -0.14
N ARG A 314 -2.51 -12.41 -0.94
CA ARG A 314 -2.13 -11.30 -1.83
C ARG A 314 -1.94 -11.80 -3.26
N SER A 315 -2.19 -10.92 -4.24
CA SER A 315 -2.05 -11.23 -5.66
C SER A 315 -0.61 -11.16 -6.20
N GLY A 316 0.34 -10.63 -5.44
CA GLY A 316 1.70 -10.38 -5.90
C GLY A 316 1.87 -9.17 -6.83
N ALA A 317 0.87 -8.29 -6.94
CA ALA A 317 0.99 -7.06 -7.74
C ALA A 317 2.11 -6.16 -7.21
N LEU A 318 3.09 -5.81 -8.05
CA LEU A 318 4.30 -5.07 -7.66
C LEU A 318 4.01 -3.67 -7.08
N CYS A 319 2.88 -3.06 -7.45
CA CYS A 319 2.42 -1.78 -6.90
C CYS A 319 1.72 -1.90 -5.54
N SER A 320 1.48 -3.10 -5.02
CA SER A 320 0.82 -3.34 -3.73
C SER A 320 1.87 -3.62 -2.64
N PRO A 321 1.72 -3.04 -1.44
CA PRO A 321 0.73 -2.05 -1.04
C PRO A 321 0.99 -0.66 -1.66
N CYS A 322 -0.08 0.14 -1.85
CA CYS A 322 0.00 1.53 -2.32
C CYS A 322 -0.53 2.54 -1.29
N ALA A 323 -1.14 2.07 -0.21
CA ALA A 323 -1.62 2.87 0.91
C ALA A 323 -0.82 2.52 2.18
N TYR A 324 -0.53 3.53 2.98
CA TYR A 324 0.21 3.40 4.24
C TYR A 324 1.55 2.69 4.05
N ILE A 325 2.46 3.35 3.31
CA ILE A 325 3.78 2.83 2.97
C ILE A 325 4.85 3.69 3.63
N GLY A 326 5.76 3.08 4.38
CA GLY A 326 6.79 3.81 5.14
C GLY A 326 6.15 4.88 6.03
N GLN A 327 6.63 6.11 5.94
CA GLN A 327 6.08 7.26 6.70
C GLN A 327 4.94 8.00 5.95
N SER A 328 4.45 7.46 4.84
CA SER A 328 3.46 8.09 3.97
C SER A 328 2.11 7.37 4.01
N VAL A 329 1.03 8.14 3.95
CA VAL A 329 -0.31 7.57 3.77
C VAL A 329 -0.53 7.03 2.34
N GLY A 330 0.33 7.38 1.39
CA GLY A 330 0.25 6.93 -0.01
C GLY A 330 -1.08 7.28 -0.67
N LEU A 331 -1.57 6.38 -1.52
CA LEU A 331 -2.90 6.47 -2.11
C LEU A 331 -3.95 5.95 -1.12
N ARG A 332 -4.40 6.82 -0.21
CA ARG A 332 -5.35 6.46 0.86
C ARG A 332 -6.63 5.78 0.35
N SER A 333 -7.16 6.23 -0.78
CA SER A 333 -8.34 5.65 -1.44
C SER A 333 -8.02 4.39 -2.27
N GLY A 334 -6.73 4.10 -2.50
CA GLY A 334 -6.29 3.11 -3.47
C GLY A 334 -6.47 3.59 -4.92
N CYS A 335 -6.36 2.68 -5.90
CA CYS A 335 -6.56 2.98 -7.31
C CYS A 335 -7.89 2.41 -7.83
N ALA A 336 -8.44 3.02 -8.88
CA ALA A 336 -9.69 2.57 -9.51
C ALA A 336 -9.57 1.15 -10.11
N ALA A 337 -8.39 0.77 -10.61
CA ALA A 337 -8.15 -0.55 -11.20
C ALA A 337 -8.37 -1.70 -10.22
N ARG A 338 -7.99 -1.53 -8.95
CA ARG A 338 -8.05 -2.55 -7.90
C ARG A 338 -7.49 -3.91 -8.32
N THR A 339 -6.56 -3.93 -9.27
CA THR A 339 -6.00 -5.15 -9.86
C THR A 339 -5.44 -6.09 -8.79
N CYS A 340 -4.78 -5.53 -7.76
CA CYS A 340 -4.27 -6.31 -6.62
C CYS A 340 -5.36 -7.09 -5.88
N MET A 341 -6.61 -6.60 -5.80
CA MET A 341 -7.74 -7.30 -5.21
C MET A 341 -8.42 -8.22 -6.22
N ARG A 342 -8.67 -7.73 -7.44
CA ARG A 342 -9.35 -8.50 -8.49
C ARG A 342 -8.59 -9.76 -8.92
N SER A 343 -7.26 -9.75 -8.80
CA SER A 343 -6.41 -10.89 -9.18
C SER A 343 -6.25 -11.96 -8.08
N ILE A 344 -6.84 -11.76 -6.90
CA ILE A 344 -6.94 -12.83 -5.90
C ILE A 344 -8.12 -13.73 -6.32
N THR A 345 -7.82 -15.00 -6.62
CA THR A 345 -8.86 -15.97 -6.97
C THR A 345 -9.49 -16.59 -5.73
N PRO A 346 -10.74 -17.09 -5.81
CA PRO A 346 -11.36 -17.82 -4.70
C PRO A 346 -10.52 -19.01 -4.24
N GLU A 347 -9.94 -19.76 -5.16
CA GLU A 347 -9.11 -20.94 -4.89
C GLU A 347 -7.85 -20.55 -4.12
N ALA A 348 -7.21 -19.43 -4.49
CA ALA A 348 -6.06 -18.93 -3.76
C ALA A 348 -6.41 -18.57 -2.30
N LEU A 349 -7.56 -17.93 -2.08
CA LEU A 349 -8.03 -17.61 -0.73
C LEU A 349 -8.34 -18.88 0.08
N ILE A 350 -9.06 -19.82 -0.51
CA ILE A 350 -9.46 -21.09 0.13
C ILE A 350 -8.22 -21.92 0.52
N ARG A 351 -7.21 -21.99 -0.37
CA ARG A 351 -5.98 -22.74 -0.12
C ARG A 351 -4.93 -21.97 0.68
N GLY A 352 -5.15 -20.68 0.93
CA GLY A 352 -4.18 -19.83 1.61
C GLY A 352 -2.94 -19.52 0.76
N GLU A 353 -3.06 -19.61 -0.55
CA GLU A 353 -1.96 -19.37 -1.48
C GLU A 353 -1.74 -17.88 -1.73
N SER A 354 -0.90 -17.27 -0.91
CA SER A 354 -0.48 -15.89 -1.14
C SER A 354 0.66 -15.84 -2.15
N ARG A 355 0.48 -15.10 -3.23
CA ARG A 355 1.61 -14.69 -4.07
C ARG A 355 2.31 -13.55 -3.37
N LEU A 356 3.33 -13.90 -2.60
CA LEU A 356 4.18 -12.90 -1.97
C LEU A 356 4.86 -12.07 -3.05
N GLU A 357 4.89 -10.78 -2.80
CA GLU A 357 5.60 -9.85 -3.64
C GLU A 357 7.10 -10.08 -3.48
N ILE A 358 7.69 -10.73 -4.44
CA ILE A 358 9.14 -10.87 -4.49
C ILE A 358 9.68 -9.52 -4.93
N ALA A 359 10.48 -8.88 -4.08
CA ALA A 359 11.33 -7.80 -4.53
C ALA A 359 12.16 -8.30 -5.71
N GLN A 360 11.87 -7.79 -6.92
CA GLN A 360 12.41 -8.36 -8.16
C GLN A 360 13.87 -7.96 -8.43
N ARG A 361 14.51 -7.21 -7.49
CA ARG A 361 15.88 -6.72 -7.69
C ARG A 361 16.82 -7.83 -8.09
N ALA A 362 17.34 -7.78 -9.32
CA ALA A 362 18.25 -8.76 -9.86
C ALA A 362 19.67 -8.64 -9.26
N ARG A 363 20.02 -7.43 -8.81
CA ARG A 363 21.36 -7.12 -8.25
C ARG A 363 21.29 -5.95 -7.27
N ARG A 364 22.34 -5.76 -6.48
CA ARG A 364 22.49 -4.54 -5.69
C ARG A 364 22.66 -3.34 -6.63
N PRO A 365 21.98 -2.21 -6.41
CA PRO A 365 22.17 -1.01 -7.22
C PRO A 365 23.61 -0.51 -7.09
N ALA A 366 24.15 0.07 -8.17
CA ALA A 366 25.46 0.71 -8.14
C ALA A 366 25.46 1.92 -7.22
N LEU A 367 24.34 2.65 -7.18
CA LEU A 367 24.12 3.78 -6.28
C LEU A 367 22.62 4.02 -6.11
N GLU A 368 22.30 4.84 -5.11
CA GLU A 368 20.98 5.47 -4.99
C GLU A 368 21.08 6.97 -5.28
N VAL A 369 20.17 7.52 -6.09
CA VAL A 369 20.04 8.95 -6.33
C VAL A 369 18.74 9.42 -5.71
N LEU A 370 18.80 10.20 -4.64
CA LEU A 370 17.63 10.65 -3.88
C LEU A 370 16.73 9.45 -3.43
N GLY A 371 17.35 8.33 -3.09
CA GLY A 371 16.68 7.09 -2.69
C GLY A 371 16.15 6.22 -3.84
N VAL A 372 16.30 6.65 -5.10
CA VAL A 372 15.97 5.84 -6.27
C VAL A 372 17.19 4.99 -6.64
N PRO A 373 17.06 3.64 -6.68
CA PRO A 373 18.16 2.77 -7.04
C PRO A 373 18.49 2.91 -8.53
N ILE A 374 19.78 2.98 -8.87
CA ILE A 374 20.27 3.00 -10.25
C ILE A 374 21.27 1.86 -10.43
N ASP A 375 21.05 1.04 -11.45
CA ASP A 375 21.91 -0.08 -11.78
C ASP A 375 22.99 0.36 -12.76
N GLY A 376 24.26 0.12 -12.38
CA GLY A 376 25.41 0.39 -13.22
C GLY A 376 25.68 -0.79 -14.18
N LEU A 377 25.08 -0.74 -15.36
CA LEU A 377 25.32 -1.72 -16.42
C LEU A 377 25.60 -1.04 -17.76
N THR A 378 26.28 -1.79 -18.61
CA THR A 378 26.39 -1.52 -20.04
C THR A 378 25.20 -2.12 -20.79
N PHE A 379 25.00 -1.73 -22.06
CA PHE A 379 24.01 -2.39 -22.91
C PHE A 379 24.31 -3.88 -23.11
N ALA A 380 25.58 -4.27 -23.20
CA ALA A 380 25.96 -5.69 -23.32
C ALA A 380 25.49 -6.49 -22.11
N GLU A 381 25.78 -6.01 -20.89
CA GLU A 381 25.34 -6.65 -19.64
C GLU A 381 23.81 -6.68 -19.51
N LEU A 382 23.10 -5.62 -19.95
CA LEU A 382 21.65 -5.60 -19.99
C LEU A 382 21.09 -6.70 -20.92
N LEU A 383 21.64 -6.83 -22.13
CA LEU A 383 21.22 -7.82 -23.10
C LEU A 383 21.47 -9.26 -22.61
N ASP A 384 22.61 -9.49 -21.98
CA ASP A 384 22.95 -10.80 -21.40
C ASP A 384 22.02 -11.15 -20.23
N GLN A 385 21.68 -10.16 -19.38
CA GLN A 385 20.71 -10.35 -18.29
C GLN A 385 19.30 -10.65 -18.82
N ILE A 386 18.84 -9.95 -19.87
CA ILE A 386 17.56 -10.24 -20.55
C ILE A 386 17.59 -11.66 -21.13
N GLY A 387 18.66 -12.05 -21.81
CA GLY A 387 18.82 -13.39 -22.35
C GLY A 387 18.79 -14.49 -21.28
N ALA A 388 19.39 -14.25 -20.12
CA ALA A 388 19.28 -15.16 -19.00
C ALA A 388 17.81 -15.32 -18.54
N TRP A 389 17.08 -14.23 -18.36
CA TRP A 389 15.68 -14.26 -17.93
C TRP A 389 14.74 -14.88 -18.97
N VAL A 390 14.97 -14.70 -20.26
CA VAL A 390 14.19 -15.36 -21.30
C VAL A 390 14.35 -16.87 -21.26
N ARG A 391 15.54 -17.37 -20.93
CA ARG A 391 15.80 -18.81 -20.75
C ARG A 391 15.25 -19.38 -19.44
N GLU A 392 15.14 -18.54 -18.40
CA GLU A 392 14.58 -18.96 -17.12
C GLU A 392 13.05 -18.98 -17.19
N ALA A 393 12.40 -20.05 -16.77
CA ALA A 393 10.94 -20.17 -16.70
C ALA A 393 10.35 -19.44 -15.48
N VAL A 394 10.79 -18.20 -15.20
CA VAL A 394 10.46 -17.43 -14.00
C VAL A 394 9.43 -16.33 -14.31
N ALA A 395 8.79 -15.80 -13.26
CA ALA A 395 7.83 -14.70 -13.36
C ALA A 395 8.41 -13.46 -14.08
N ALA A 396 7.55 -12.68 -14.72
CA ALA A 396 7.90 -11.47 -15.47
C ALA A 396 8.80 -10.52 -14.68
N ARG A 397 9.85 -9.99 -15.31
CA ARG A 397 10.81 -9.05 -14.72
C ARG A 397 10.57 -7.65 -15.26
N LEU A 398 10.44 -6.66 -14.36
CA LEU A 398 10.26 -5.25 -14.72
C LEU A 398 11.60 -4.55 -14.84
N ILE A 399 11.87 -3.95 -16.01
CA ILE A 399 12.96 -2.99 -16.20
C ILE A 399 12.38 -1.58 -16.32
N CYS A 400 12.89 -0.66 -15.51
CA CYS A 400 12.57 0.77 -15.59
C CYS A 400 13.76 1.55 -16.14
N THR A 401 13.50 2.57 -16.94
CA THR A 401 14.51 3.54 -17.34
C THR A 401 14.31 4.83 -16.55
N ALA A 402 15.33 5.29 -15.82
CA ALA A 402 15.26 6.49 -15.00
C ALA A 402 16.05 7.65 -15.60
N ASN A 403 15.51 8.85 -15.48
CA ASN A 403 16.18 10.11 -15.81
C ASN A 403 15.93 11.14 -14.70
N PRO A 404 16.61 12.30 -14.70
CA PRO A 404 16.44 13.33 -13.66
C PRO A 404 14.98 13.74 -13.41
N GLU A 405 14.17 13.85 -14.47
CA GLU A 405 12.75 14.20 -14.32
C GLU A 405 11.97 13.14 -13.57
N LEU A 406 12.23 11.86 -13.87
CA LEU A 406 11.57 10.72 -13.24
C LEU A 406 12.01 10.54 -11.79
N VAL A 407 13.29 10.76 -11.50
CA VAL A 407 13.79 10.79 -10.10
C VAL A 407 13.09 11.90 -9.31
N MET A 408 12.92 13.09 -9.87
CA MET A 408 12.19 14.19 -9.22
C MET A 408 10.69 13.93 -9.10
N LEU A 409 10.09 13.21 -10.05
CA LEU A 409 8.70 12.78 -9.96
C LEU A 409 8.53 11.78 -8.81
N ALA A 410 9.43 10.81 -8.70
CA ALA A 410 9.43 9.83 -7.61
C ALA A 410 9.51 10.48 -6.22
N GLN A 411 10.13 11.68 -6.09
CA GLN A 411 10.14 12.41 -4.80
C GLN A 411 8.75 12.89 -4.33
N ARG A 412 7.72 12.83 -5.18
CA ARG A 412 6.36 13.32 -4.91
C ARG A 412 5.30 12.24 -5.08
N ASP A 413 5.62 11.17 -5.81
CA ASP A 413 4.73 10.06 -6.13
C ASP A 413 5.28 8.80 -5.44
N VAL A 414 4.78 8.52 -4.24
CA VAL A 414 5.22 7.39 -3.42
C VAL A 414 5.01 6.04 -4.11
N LEU A 415 3.95 5.91 -4.91
CA LEU A 415 3.70 4.68 -5.67
C LEU A 415 4.77 4.49 -6.75
N PHE A 416 5.06 5.53 -7.52
CA PHE A 416 6.10 5.48 -8.54
C PHE A 416 7.49 5.24 -7.91
N TYR A 417 7.79 5.90 -6.79
CA TYR A 417 9.02 5.65 -6.02
C TYR A 417 9.12 4.17 -5.60
N THR A 418 8.04 3.60 -5.08
CA THR A 418 7.99 2.19 -4.66
C THR A 418 8.20 1.25 -5.85
N ILE A 419 7.60 1.53 -7.00
CA ILE A 419 7.77 0.73 -8.23
C ILE A 419 9.24 0.72 -8.66
N LEU A 420 9.91 1.88 -8.70
CA LEU A 420 11.33 1.96 -9.04
C LEU A 420 12.21 1.14 -8.07
N ARG A 421 11.92 1.19 -6.78
CA ARG A 421 12.68 0.42 -5.78
C ARG A 421 12.50 -1.10 -5.91
N ARG A 422 11.37 -1.54 -6.43
CA ARG A 422 11.00 -2.96 -6.55
C ARG A 422 11.28 -3.54 -7.94
N ALA A 423 11.46 -2.71 -8.95
CA ALA A 423 11.81 -3.14 -10.30
C ALA A 423 13.07 -4.02 -10.29
N ALA A 424 13.12 -5.01 -11.18
CA ALA A 424 14.27 -5.91 -11.31
C ALA A 424 15.56 -5.15 -11.65
N LEU A 425 15.44 -4.16 -12.54
CA LEU A 425 16.52 -3.22 -12.90
C LEU A 425 15.96 -1.81 -13.09
N VAL A 426 16.80 -0.81 -12.77
CA VAL A 426 16.56 0.60 -13.07
C VAL A 426 17.80 1.17 -13.77
N THR A 427 17.71 1.39 -15.08
CA THR A 427 18.83 1.86 -15.90
C THR A 427 18.89 3.38 -15.95
N ALA A 428 20.07 3.93 -16.20
CA ALA A 428 20.29 5.37 -16.31
C ALA A 428 20.02 5.89 -17.73
N ASP A 429 18.84 6.51 -17.94
CA ASP A 429 18.46 7.15 -19.19
C ASP A 429 18.62 8.67 -19.11
N GLY A 430 19.83 9.15 -19.05
CA GLY A 430 20.06 10.59 -19.07
C GLY A 430 21.41 11.01 -18.49
N VAL A 431 22.04 11.98 -19.13
CA VAL A 431 23.35 12.52 -18.70
C VAL A 431 23.35 13.10 -17.30
N GLY A 432 22.21 13.60 -16.83
CA GLY A 432 22.09 14.11 -15.45
C GLY A 432 22.24 13.02 -14.39
N LEU A 433 21.90 11.76 -14.68
CA LEU A 433 22.18 10.65 -13.75
C LEU A 433 23.65 10.24 -13.77
N LEU A 434 24.30 10.28 -14.93
CA LEU A 434 25.76 10.08 -15.02
C LEU A 434 26.52 11.14 -14.24
N TRP A 435 26.08 12.42 -14.32
CA TRP A 435 26.62 13.50 -13.52
C TRP A 435 26.42 13.24 -12.00
N ALA A 436 25.19 12.89 -11.60
CA ALA A 436 24.88 12.60 -10.21
C ALA A 436 25.72 11.42 -9.68
N ALA A 437 25.89 10.37 -10.47
CA ALA A 437 26.68 9.19 -10.14
C ALA A 437 28.16 9.55 -9.90
N ARG A 438 28.76 10.34 -10.80
CA ARG A 438 30.14 10.86 -10.60
C ARG A 438 30.24 11.70 -9.34
N ARG A 439 29.26 12.58 -9.10
CA ARG A 439 29.24 13.47 -7.92
C ARG A 439 29.10 12.68 -6.60
N LEU A 440 28.43 11.53 -6.64
CA LEU A 440 28.22 10.64 -5.48
C LEU A 440 29.33 9.59 -5.32
N GLY A 441 30.38 9.64 -6.14
CA GLY A 441 31.53 8.72 -6.03
C GLY A 441 31.30 7.32 -6.61
N SER A 442 30.23 7.10 -7.37
CA SER A 442 29.91 5.80 -7.99
C SER A 442 29.61 5.99 -9.49
N PRO A 443 30.60 6.28 -10.33
CA PRO A 443 30.41 6.53 -11.74
C PRO A 443 29.76 5.34 -12.45
N LEU A 444 28.77 5.62 -13.31
CA LEU A 444 28.10 4.59 -14.10
C LEU A 444 28.90 4.33 -15.38
N PRO A 445 28.98 3.04 -15.84
CA PRO A 445 29.79 2.67 -16.99
C PRO A 445 29.24 3.21 -18.31
N GLU A 446 27.90 3.24 -18.45
CA GLU A 446 27.24 3.62 -19.70
C GLU A 446 25.87 4.27 -19.44
N ARG A 447 25.39 5.04 -20.41
CA ARG A 447 24.03 5.57 -20.46
C ARG A 447 23.11 4.59 -21.18
N VAL A 448 22.30 3.84 -20.46
CA VAL A 448 21.39 2.83 -20.99
C VAL A 448 19.98 3.41 -21.12
N THR A 449 19.61 3.80 -22.35
CA THR A 449 18.33 4.46 -22.66
C THR A 449 17.26 3.48 -23.14
N GLY A 450 15.98 3.77 -22.90
CA GLY A 450 14.89 2.97 -23.44
C GLY A 450 14.81 2.97 -24.98
N SER A 451 15.16 4.11 -25.61
CA SER A 451 15.09 4.24 -27.07
C SER A 451 16.19 3.48 -27.82
N ASP A 452 17.43 3.45 -27.27
CA ASP A 452 18.50 2.63 -27.83
C ASP A 452 18.30 1.16 -27.46
N GLY A 453 17.82 0.90 -26.24
CA GLY A 453 17.50 -0.43 -25.75
C GLY A 453 16.49 -1.17 -26.63
N LEU A 454 15.44 -0.50 -27.09
CA LEU A 454 14.46 -1.10 -28.02
C LEU A 454 15.13 -1.69 -29.27
N LEU A 455 16.03 -0.93 -29.91
CA LEU A 455 16.71 -1.38 -31.13
C LEU A 455 17.70 -2.52 -30.85
N LEU A 456 18.50 -2.40 -29.79
CA LEU A 456 19.50 -3.42 -29.44
C LEU A 456 18.85 -4.73 -28.96
N ILE A 457 17.73 -4.64 -28.21
CA ILE A 457 16.96 -5.82 -27.80
C ILE A 457 16.31 -6.46 -29.03
N ALA A 458 15.75 -5.67 -29.97
CA ALA A 458 15.18 -6.22 -31.20
C ALA A 458 16.22 -6.92 -32.07
N GLU A 459 17.44 -6.37 -32.18
CA GLU A 459 18.57 -6.99 -32.88
C GLU A 459 18.97 -8.33 -32.23
N ARG A 460 19.06 -8.36 -30.91
CA ARG A 460 19.37 -9.58 -30.16
C ARG A 460 18.24 -10.61 -30.29
N ALA A 461 16.97 -10.16 -30.20
CA ALA A 461 15.78 -10.97 -30.36
C ALA A 461 15.74 -11.66 -31.73
N ALA A 462 16.11 -10.93 -32.80
CA ALA A 462 16.19 -11.51 -34.16
C ALA A 462 17.24 -12.62 -34.28
N ARG A 463 18.32 -12.54 -33.51
CA ARG A 463 19.39 -13.56 -33.49
C ARG A 463 19.04 -14.76 -32.60
N GLU A 464 18.37 -14.55 -31.49
CA GLU A 464 18.06 -15.59 -30.50
C GLU A 464 16.61 -16.12 -30.58
N GLY A 465 15.79 -15.60 -31.51
CA GLY A 465 14.42 -16.06 -31.73
C GLY A 465 13.42 -15.61 -30.68
N TRP A 466 13.71 -14.53 -29.91
CA TRP A 466 12.78 -14.03 -28.91
C TRP A 466 11.56 -13.34 -29.57
N ARG A 467 10.41 -13.49 -28.96
CA ARG A 467 9.13 -12.96 -29.43
C ARG A 467 8.81 -11.64 -28.73
N LEU A 468 8.63 -10.57 -29.51
CA LEU A 468 8.39 -9.22 -28.98
C LEU A 468 6.90 -8.83 -29.11
N PHE A 469 6.36 -8.20 -28.08
CA PHE A 469 5.06 -7.53 -28.12
C PHE A 469 5.22 -6.02 -27.91
N LEU A 470 4.60 -5.20 -28.76
CA LEU A 470 4.66 -3.74 -28.70
C LEU A 470 3.28 -3.19 -28.26
N LEU A 471 3.23 -2.58 -27.07
CA LEU A 471 2.01 -2.06 -26.47
C LEU A 471 2.05 -0.54 -26.31
N GLY A 472 1.00 0.15 -26.76
CA GLY A 472 0.81 1.58 -26.52
C GLY A 472 1.19 2.46 -27.71
N ALA A 473 1.59 3.71 -27.44
CA ALA A 473 1.71 4.83 -28.37
C ALA A 473 0.37 5.23 -29.01
N ALA A 474 0.40 6.17 -29.97
CA ALA A 474 -0.77 6.54 -30.72
C ALA A 474 -1.22 5.41 -31.66
N GLU A 475 -2.46 5.47 -32.11
CA GLU A 475 -3.04 4.46 -33.00
C GLU A 475 -2.16 4.27 -34.25
N GLY A 476 -1.90 2.98 -34.59
CA GLY A 476 -1.07 2.59 -35.73
C GLY A 476 0.44 2.77 -35.53
N VAL A 477 0.92 3.48 -34.49
CA VAL A 477 2.36 3.72 -34.29
C VAL A 477 3.10 2.46 -33.89
N ALA A 478 2.53 1.64 -33.01
CA ALA A 478 3.13 0.36 -32.60
C ALA A 478 3.26 -0.60 -33.80
N ALA A 479 2.25 -0.68 -34.68
CA ALA A 479 2.28 -1.51 -35.87
C ALA A 479 3.38 -1.05 -36.85
N ARG A 480 3.43 0.25 -37.15
CA ARG A 480 4.49 0.82 -37.99
C ARG A 480 5.89 0.63 -37.41
N ALA A 481 6.02 0.73 -36.08
CA ALA A 481 7.30 0.46 -35.43
C ALA A 481 7.70 -1.01 -35.59
N ALA A 482 6.75 -1.95 -35.48
CA ALA A 482 6.97 -3.37 -35.71
C ALA A 482 7.42 -3.64 -37.16
N GLU A 483 6.74 -3.08 -38.16
CA GLU A 483 7.11 -3.17 -39.58
C GLU A 483 8.55 -2.68 -39.81
N LYS A 484 8.91 -1.50 -39.29
CA LYS A 484 10.25 -0.94 -39.41
C LYS A 484 11.34 -1.76 -38.70
N LEU A 485 11.00 -2.41 -37.60
CA LEU A 485 11.92 -3.33 -36.92
C LEU A 485 12.13 -4.59 -37.76
N GLN A 486 11.08 -5.15 -38.37
CA GLN A 486 11.17 -6.33 -39.25
C GLN A 486 11.88 -6.02 -40.59
N GLU A 487 11.65 -4.81 -41.18
CA GLU A 487 12.44 -4.35 -42.32
C GLU A 487 13.96 -4.34 -42.00
N ARG A 488 14.31 -3.90 -40.79
CA ARG A 488 15.71 -3.82 -40.33
C ARG A 488 16.28 -5.14 -39.89
N PHE A 489 15.47 -6.00 -39.30
CA PHE A 489 15.84 -7.32 -38.76
C PHE A 489 14.85 -8.38 -39.28
N PRO A 490 15.05 -8.93 -40.48
CA PRO A 490 14.06 -9.77 -41.14
C PRO A 490 13.68 -11.07 -40.38
N THR A 491 14.56 -11.56 -39.50
CA THR A 491 14.29 -12.75 -38.65
C THR A 491 13.56 -12.43 -37.35
N LEU A 492 13.25 -11.16 -37.08
CA LEU A 492 12.61 -10.73 -35.85
C LEU A 492 11.16 -11.21 -35.78
N CYS A 493 10.83 -11.92 -34.69
CA CYS A 493 9.48 -12.36 -34.41
C CYS A 493 8.72 -11.28 -33.60
N ILE A 494 7.75 -10.62 -34.23
CA ILE A 494 6.77 -9.75 -33.54
C ILE A 494 5.54 -10.59 -33.21
N ALA A 495 5.35 -10.90 -31.95
CA ALA A 495 4.21 -11.69 -31.44
C ALA A 495 2.89 -10.93 -31.54
N GLY A 496 2.93 -9.61 -31.47
CA GLY A 496 1.77 -8.76 -31.61
C GLY A 496 2.03 -7.28 -31.33
N THR A 497 1.05 -6.46 -31.71
CA THR A 497 1.05 -5.01 -31.44
C THR A 497 -0.34 -4.60 -30.97
N HIS A 498 -0.42 -3.61 -30.07
CA HIS A 498 -1.71 -3.06 -29.64
C HIS A 498 -1.53 -1.60 -29.18
N SER A 499 -2.37 -0.71 -29.67
CA SER A 499 -2.30 0.73 -29.34
C SER A 499 -3.03 1.12 -28.05
N GLY A 500 -3.67 0.20 -27.33
CA GLY A 500 -4.56 0.41 -26.19
C GLY A 500 -4.17 1.49 -25.18
N LYS A 501 -5.10 1.82 -24.32
CA LYS A 501 -4.92 2.84 -23.28
C LYS A 501 -4.59 2.19 -21.92
N PRO A 502 -3.82 2.85 -21.04
CA PRO A 502 -3.51 2.33 -19.70
C PRO A 502 -4.70 2.46 -18.72
N SER A 503 -5.94 2.36 -19.22
CA SER A 503 -7.14 2.49 -18.40
C SER A 503 -7.48 1.17 -17.71
N PRO A 504 -8.04 1.22 -16.49
CA PRO A 504 -8.40 0.01 -15.73
C PRO A 504 -9.42 -0.89 -16.42
N GLU A 505 -10.30 -0.31 -17.25
CA GLU A 505 -11.39 -1.00 -17.93
C GLU A 505 -10.88 -1.95 -19.01
N CYS A 506 -9.75 -1.62 -19.64
CA CYS A 506 -9.15 -2.40 -20.71
C CYS A 506 -8.07 -3.39 -20.24
N GLU A 507 -7.69 -3.37 -18.96
CA GLU A 507 -6.53 -4.15 -18.47
C GLU A 507 -6.70 -5.66 -18.68
N ASP A 508 -7.89 -6.20 -18.43
CA ASP A 508 -8.12 -7.65 -18.52
C ASP A 508 -8.02 -8.14 -19.97
N GLU A 509 -8.57 -7.39 -20.91
CA GLU A 509 -8.49 -7.68 -22.34
C GLU A 509 -7.06 -7.58 -22.87
N ILE A 510 -6.34 -6.51 -22.51
CA ILE A 510 -4.94 -6.29 -22.93
C ILE A 510 -4.03 -7.38 -22.39
N VAL A 511 -4.17 -7.74 -21.11
CA VAL A 511 -3.38 -8.83 -20.51
C VAL A 511 -3.67 -10.15 -21.20
N ALA A 512 -4.95 -10.48 -21.45
CA ALA A 512 -5.32 -11.70 -22.16
C ALA A 512 -4.78 -11.72 -23.62
N LEU A 513 -4.76 -10.57 -24.30
CA LEU A 513 -4.19 -10.45 -25.64
C LEU A 513 -2.68 -10.73 -25.63
N ILE A 514 -1.94 -10.13 -24.70
CA ILE A 514 -0.48 -10.34 -24.58
C ILE A 514 -0.15 -11.80 -24.25
N ASN A 515 -0.88 -12.40 -23.30
CA ASN A 515 -0.64 -13.80 -22.90
C ASN A 515 -0.95 -14.77 -24.06
N ARG A 516 -2.04 -14.56 -24.80
CA ARG A 516 -2.33 -15.36 -26.00
C ARG A 516 -1.26 -15.25 -27.08
N ALA A 517 -0.61 -14.09 -27.18
CA ALA A 517 0.49 -13.89 -28.13
C ALA A 517 1.77 -14.64 -27.75
N GLN A 518 1.90 -15.14 -26.51
CA GLN A 518 3.08 -15.86 -26.00
C GLN A 518 4.39 -15.11 -26.28
N ALA A 519 4.43 -13.82 -25.97
CA ALA A 519 5.62 -12.99 -26.13
C ALA A 519 6.62 -13.24 -24.99
N ASP A 520 7.91 -13.19 -25.31
CA ASP A 520 8.98 -13.26 -24.31
C ASP A 520 9.24 -11.89 -23.69
N ILE A 521 9.18 -10.83 -24.51
CA ILE A 521 9.47 -9.45 -24.10
C ILE A 521 8.33 -8.52 -24.47
N LEU A 522 7.88 -7.75 -23.50
CA LEU A 522 6.85 -6.72 -23.65
C LEU A 522 7.44 -5.32 -23.57
N PHE A 523 7.30 -4.55 -24.64
CA PHE A 523 7.58 -3.11 -24.64
C PHE A 523 6.32 -2.31 -24.43
N VAL A 524 6.36 -1.32 -23.52
CA VAL A 524 5.19 -0.47 -23.22
C VAL A 524 5.52 1.01 -23.45
N ALA A 525 4.71 1.68 -24.26
CA ALA A 525 4.86 3.06 -24.68
C ALA A 525 3.68 3.95 -24.26
N TYR A 526 3.24 3.85 -23.01
CA TYR A 526 2.18 4.71 -22.42
C TYR A 526 2.72 6.01 -21.82
N GLY A 527 4.05 6.21 -21.84
CA GLY A 527 4.72 7.32 -21.17
C GLY A 527 4.81 7.16 -19.65
N SER A 528 5.91 7.68 -19.08
CA SER A 528 6.12 7.61 -17.63
C SER A 528 5.34 8.72 -16.90
N PRO A 529 4.74 8.42 -15.72
CA PRO A 529 4.83 7.19 -14.94
C PRO A 529 3.72 6.16 -15.25
N GLN A 530 2.86 6.38 -16.23
CA GLN A 530 1.70 5.52 -16.52
C GLN A 530 2.11 4.12 -16.94
N GLN A 531 3.13 4.00 -17.79
CA GLN A 531 3.64 2.70 -18.23
C GLN A 531 4.20 1.85 -17.07
N GLU A 532 4.97 2.45 -16.16
CA GLU A 532 5.50 1.74 -15.00
C GLU A 532 4.38 1.35 -14.02
N LYS A 533 3.39 2.22 -13.84
CA LYS A 533 2.23 1.94 -13.00
C LYS A 533 1.35 0.83 -13.59
N TRP A 534 1.13 0.84 -14.90
CA TRP A 534 0.39 -0.22 -15.59
C TRP A 534 1.12 -1.56 -15.49
N LEU A 535 2.42 -1.56 -15.79
CA LEU A 535 3.26 -2.74 -15.67
C LEU A 535 3.26 -3.30 -14.24
N ALA A 536 3.46 -2.46 -13.24
CA ALA A 536 3.48 -2.88 -11.85
C ALA A 536 2.14 -3.48 -11.37
N ARG A 537 1.00 -3.00 -11.91
CA ARG A 537 -0.31 -3.59 -11.61
C ARG A 537 -0.48 -4.97 -12.22
N ASN A 538 -0.03 -5.15 -13.45
CA ASN A 538 -0.34 -6.31 -14.26
C ASN A 538 0.80 -7.36 -14.32
N LEU A 539 1.99 -7.04 -13.82
CA LEU A 539 3.18 -7.87 -13.98
C LEU A 539 2.98 -9.33 -13.53
N ALA A 540 2.30 -9.54 -12.40
CA ALA A 540 2.01 -10.87 -11.87
C ALA A 540 0.98 -11.67 -12.71
N ARG A 541 0.31 -11.02 -13.66
CA ARG A 541 -0.69 -11.60 -14.57
C ARG A 541 -0.13 -11.86 -15.97
N LEU A 542 1.02 -11.24 -16.28
CA LEU A 542 1.66 -11.33 -17.58
C LEU A 542 2.55 -12.59 -17.64
N GLU A 543 2.43 -13.33 -18.73
CA GLU A 543 3.21 -14.54 -19.00
C GLU A 543 4.50 -14.25 -19.79
N VAL A 544 4.86 -12.97 -19.94
CA VAL A 544 6.13 -12.55 -20.54
C VAL A 544 7.30 -12.75 -19.57
N LYS A 545 8.51 -12.85 -20.08
CA LYS A 545 9.72 -12.98 -19.23
C LYS A 545 10.26 -11.62 -18.79
N VAL A 546 10.18 -10.63 -19.69
CA VAL A 546 10.69 -9.27 -19.44
C VAL A 546 9.67 -8.25 -19.91
N ALA A 547 9.46 -7.22 -19.11
CA ALA A 547 8.60 -6.10 -19.46
C ALA A 547 9.32 -4.78 -19.17
N LEU A 548 9.28 -3.84 -20.11
CA LEU A 548 9.94 -2.55 -19.96
C LEU A 548 9.18 -1.39 -20.58
N GLY A 549 9.21 -0.24 -19.90
CA GLY A 549 8.68 1.01 -20.40
C GLY A 549 9.69 1.70 -21.32
N VAL A 550 9.27 2.03 -22.54
CA VAL A 550 10.14 2.65 -23.55
C VAL A 550 9.70 4.07 -23.95
N GLY A 551 8.60 4.57 -23.37
CA GLY A 551 8.08 5.91 -23.64
C GLY A 551 7.87 6.17 -25.13
N GLY A 552 8.41 7.26 -25.65
CA GLY A 552 8.28 7.63 -27.07
C GLY A 552 9.24 6.92 -28.03
N ALA A 553 9.76 5.73 -27.68
CA ALA A 553 10.70 5.01 -28.57
C ALA A 553 10.01 4.51 -29.83
N PHE A 554 8.75 4.12 -29.76
CA PHE A 554 7.99 3.69 -30.94
C PHE A 554 7.84 4.81 -31.96
N ASP A 555 7.63 6.07 -31.52
CA ASP A 555 7.54 7.22 -32.40
C ASP A 555 8.81 7.44 -33.22
N PHE A 556 9.99 7.18 -32.63
CA PHE A 556 11.26 7.29 -33.30
C PHE A 556 11.47 6.16 -34.32
N VAL A 557 11.10 4.95 -33.98
CA VAL A 557 11.24 3.80 -34.88
C VAL A 557 10.26 3.88 -36.03
N ALA A 558 8.99 4.26 -35.75
CA ALA A 558 7.94 4.46 -36.76
C ALA A 558 8.17 5.69 -37.65
N GLY A 559 9.16 6.55 -37.32
CA GLY A 559 9.46 7.76 -38.08
C GLY A 559 8.48 8.93 -37.86
N THR A 560 7.55 8.80 -36.91
CA THR A 560 6.57 9.86 -36.56
C THR A 560 7.22 10.99 -35.76
N ALA A 561 8.38 10.74 -35.13
CA ALA A 561 9.20 11.75 -34.48
C ALA A 561 10.66 11.63 -34.91
N GLN A 562 11.30 12.79 -35.15
CA GLN A 562 12.72 12.82 -35.48
C GLN A 562 13.57 12.76 -34.22
N ARG A 563 14.52 11.85 -34.20
CA ARG A 563 15.51 11.74 -33.13
C ARG A 563 16.69 12.70 -33.38
N ALA A 564 17.33 13.12 -32.30
CA ALA A 564 18.55 13.96 -32.42
C ALA A 564 19.66 13.23 -33.22
N PRO A 565 20.44 13.93 -34.05
CA PRO A 565 21.60 13.36 -34.73
C PRO A 565 22.58 12.67 -33.78
N LEU A 566 23.31 11.68 -34.28
CA LEU A 566 24.23 10.87 -33.48
C LEU A 566 25.25 11.70 -32.67
N TRP A 567 25.80 12.73 -33.26
CA TRP A 567 26.77 13.58 -32.60
C TRP A 567 26.15 14.35 -31.40
N ILE A 568 24.91 14.85 -31.53
CA ILE A 568 24.20 15.51 -30.41
C ILE A 568 23.93 14.50 -29.29
N ARG A 569 23.59 13.26 -29.64
CA ARG A 569 23.36 12.17 -28.65
C ARG A 569 24.63 11.79 -27.91
N ARG A 570 25.78 11.73 -28.62
CA ARG A 570 27.10 11.39 -28.05
C ARG A 570 27.57 12.44 -27.03
N ILE A 571 27.33 13.73 -27.28
CA ILE A 571 27.69 14.81 -26.35
C ILE A 571 26.62 15.02 -25.24
N GLY A 572 25.54 14.21 -25.24
CA GLY A 572 24.52 14.26 -24.20
C GLY A 572 23.51 15.41 -24.31
N LEU A 573 23.44 16.12 -25.44
CA LEU A 573 22.54 17.25 -25.66
C LEU A 573 21.22 16.88 -26.37
N GLU A 574 20.85 15.59 -26.40
CA GLU A 574 19.57 15.13 -26.95
C GLU A 574 18.36 15.83 -26.30
N TRP A 575 18.43 16.09 -25.00
CA TRP A 575 17.40 16.82 -24.28
C TRP A 575 17.20 18.25 -24.78
N LEU A 576 18.29 18.95 -25.17
CA LEU A 576 18.24 20.29 -25.70
C LEU A 576 17.66 20.31 -27.12
N HIS A 577 18.05 19.35 -27.97
CA HIS A 577 17.45 19.16 -29.28
C HIS A 577 15.93 18.91 -29.19
N ARG A 578 15.51 18.05 -28.24
CA ARG A 578 14.08 17.81 -27.99
C ARG A 578 13.36 19.07 -27.48
N LEU A 579 14.03 19.91 -26.69
CA LEU A 579 13.48 21.16 -26.18
C LEU A 579 13.24 22.16 -27.30
N ILE A 580 14.20 22.31 -28.24
CA ILE A 580 14.06 23.17 -29.41
C ILE A 580 12.91 22.73 -30.30
N ARG A 581 12.75 21.42 -30.53
CA ARG A 581 11.66 20.85 -31.35
C ARG A 581 10.31 20.83 -30.65
N GLN A 582 10.29 20.83 -29.32
CA GLN A 582 9.11 20.72 -28.47
C GLN A 582 9.15 21.74 -27.32
N PRO A 583 8.96 23.05 -27.62
CA PRO A 583 9.15 24.13 -26.65
C PRO A 583 8.22 24.09 -25.44
N TRP A 584 7.05 23.42 -25.53
CA TRP A 584 6.16 23.20 -24.38
C TRP A 584 6.81 22.40 -23.25
N ARG A 585 7.91 21.68 -23.50
CA ARG A 585 8.71 21.00 -22.48
C ARG A 585 9.52 21.94 -21.59
N LEU A 586 9.76 23.19 -22.03
CA LEU A 586 10.59 24.18 -21.32
C LEU A 586 10.09 24.35 -19.86
N ARG A 587 8.80 24.60 -19.69
CA ARG A 587 8.20 24.81 -18.35
C ARG A 587 8.45 23.63 -17.41
N ARG A 588 8.36 22.42 -17.93
CA ARG A 588 8.58 21.19 -17.17
C ARG A 588 10.06 20.99 -16.83
N MET A 589 10.94 21.21 -17.79
CA MET A 589 12.38 21.01 -17.62
C MET A 589 13.01 22.11 -16.75
N ALA A 590 12.69 23.37 -16.98
CA ALA A 590 13.16 24.50 -16.19
C ALA A 590 12.75 24.39 -14.70
N SER A 591 11.60 23.78 -14.42
CA SER A 591 11.16 23.57 -13.05
C SER A 591 11.77 22.34 -12.36
N ARG A 592 12.21 21.33 -13.10
CA ARG A 592 12.66 20.04 -12.53
C ARG A 592 14.18 19.86 -12.50
N LEU A 593 14.89 20.25 -13.57
CA LEU A 593 16.34 20.03 -13.66
C LEU A 593 17.14 20.80 -12.60
N PRO A 594 16.94 22.12 -12.39
CA PRO A 594 17.65 22.83 -11.32
C PRO A 594 17.34 22.25 -9.93
N ARG A 595 16.08 21.87 -9.69
CA ARG A 595 15.69 21.22 -8.43
C ARG A 595 16.36 19.87 -8.25
N PHE A 596 16.57 19.11 -9.34
CA PHE A 596 17.31 17.85 -9.28
C PHE A 596 18.76 18.09 -8.85
N VAL A 597 19.45 19.03 -9.50
CA VAL A 597 20.84 19.38 -9.17
C VAL A 597 20.96 19.79 -7.70
N ILE A 598 20.12 20.72 -7.24
CA ILE A 598 20.10 21.19 -5.85
C ILE A 598 19.80 20.03 -4.89
N ALA A 599 18.83 19.20 -5.22
CA ALA A 599 18.45 18.06 -4.36
C ALA A 599 19.60 17.05 -4.25
N VAL A 600 20.31 16.74 -5.34
CA VAL A 600 21.48 15.85 -5.32
C VAL A 600 22.61 16.44 -4.49
N LEU A 601 22.88 17.75 -4.62
CA LEU A 601 23.92 18.42 -3.85
C LEU A 601 23.62 18.43 -2.34
N LEU A 602 22.35 18.63 -1.95
CA LEU A 602 21.93 18.73 -0.55
C LEU A 602 21.69 17.38 0.11
N ARG A 603 21.16 16.40 -0.60
CA ARG A 603 20.70 15.13 -0.04
C ARG A 603 21.46 13.89 -0.54
N GLY A 604 22.14 14.00 -1.68
CA GLY A 604 22.91 12.90 -2.26
C GLY A 604 22.04 11.66 -2.56
N SER A 605 22.36 10.56 -1.92
CA SER A 605 21.63 9.29 -2.04
C SER A 605 20.36 9.21 -1.19
N ARG A 606 20.15 10.12 -0.24
CA ARG A 606 19.08 10.01 0.76
C ARG A 606 17.70 10.15 0.15
N ALA A 607 16.81 9.24 0.54
CA ALA A 607 15.38 9.31 0.26
C ALA A 607 14.73 10.54 0.91
N PRO A 608 13.56 10.99 0.43
CA PRO A 608 12.75 11.92 1.21
C PRO A 608 12.39 11.31 2.57
N ARG A 609 12.41 12.11 3.63
CA ARG A 609 12.03 11.64 4.99
C ARG A 609 10.67 10.93 5.01
N ALA A 610 9.71 11.37 4.19
CA ALA A 610 8.39 10.74 4.08
C ALA A 610 8.43 9.32 3.49
N PHE A 611 9.55 8.94 2.85
CA PHE A 611 9.73 7.65 2.16
C PHE A 611 10.80 6.77 2.84
N GLU A 612 11.34 7.22 3.98
CA GLU A 612 12.23 6.40 4.78
C GLU A 612 11.52 5.11 5.20
N GLY A 613 12.21 3.98 5.10
CA GLY A 613 11.64 2.65 5.36
C GLY A 613 10.92 1.98 4.17
N ILE A 614 10.66 2.69 3.06
CA ILE A 614 10.15 2.05 1.83
C ILE A 614 11.28 1.21 1.22
N GLY A 615 11.08 -0.11 1.18
CA GLY A 615 12.09 -1.08 0.70
C GLY A 615 12.74 -1.90 1.81
N GLY A 616 12.39 -1.67 3.08
CA GLY A 616 12.59 -2.63 4.16
C GLY A 616 11.79 -3.91 3.87
N ARG A 617 12.19 -5.02 4.44
CA ARG A 617 11.64 -6.35 4.18
C ARG A 617 10.10 -6.32 4.23
N TYR A 618 9.47 -6.46 3.08
CA TYR A 618 8.10 -6.93 2.93
C TYR A 618 8.17 -8.46 2.71
N GLY A 619 8.90 -9.13 3.58
CA GLY A 619 9.03 -10.58 3.60
C GLY A 619 7.94 -11.22 4.43
#